data_48f65942264bf3876db4ce26a6208fad
#
_entry.id   48f65942264bf3876db4ce26a6208fad
#
_cell.length_a   1.000
_cell.length_b   1.000
_cell.length_c   1.000
_cell.angle_alpha   90.00
_cell.angle_beta   90.00
_cell.angle_gamma   90.00
#
_symmetry.space_group_name_H-M   'P 1'
#
loop_
_entity.id
_entity.type
_entity.pdbx_description
1 polymer ?
#
loop_
_entity_poly.entity_id
_entity_poly.type
_entity_poly.pdbx_seq_one_letter_code
_entity_poly.pdbx_strand_id
1 'polypeptide(L)'
;MKIPVVLFLLLVLCSSVWAQPPRPKISKLPSKLEKETNFLNPEFLVYSLHSSNAKNVPLVIYLHGAGGVGEDINRIKGQPMGVCRGIEKFKKGPCILVAPQCLRTSKQGKRGTWNEKDLNVLLRHLKAVLPIDESRIYLTGNSMGGYGSWMWGGANPEHFAAIAPIVGGIGPDGPKDITEELTAWARNLAKVPVYAFVGGKDKVVPADRSKTMVKEIEKAGGNLVKLKVYPNEGHNVSRNVFNEREYFDWMFDQKKQLAK
;
A
#
# COMPACT_ATOMS: atom_id res chain seq x y z
N MET A 1 60.62 41.30 15.76
CA MET A 1 59.89 40.86 14.55
C MET A 1 58.80 39.86 15.01
N LYS A 2 57.51 40.26 15.04
CA LYS A 2 56.39 39.39 15.43
C LYS A 2 55.73 38.88 14.16
N ILE A 3 55.70 37.55 13.98
CA ILE A 3 55.05 36.86 12.84
C ILE A 3 53.57 36.69 13.19
N PRO A 4 52.61 37.14 12.36
CA PRO A 4 51.18 36.90 12.63
C PRO A 4 50.82 35.45 12.26
N VAL A 5 50.22 34.76 13.22
CA VAL A 5 49.60 33.46 12.99
C VAL A 5 48.24 33.67 12.28
N VAL A 6 48.18 33.33 11.02
CA VAL A 6 46.91 33.34 10.24
C VAL A 6 46.18 32.03 10.51
N LEU A 7 45.10 32.14 11.27
CA LEU A 7 44.20 30.99 11.58
C LEU A 7 43.29 30.76 10.34
N PHE A 8 43.55 29.72 9.55
CA PHE A 8 42.64 29.29 8.50
C PHE A 8 41.45 28.54 9.12
N LEU A 9 40.30 29.19 9.18
CA LEU A 9 39.01 28.52 9.54
C LEU A 9 38.55 27.74 8.30
N LEU A 10 38.71 26.41 8.32
CA LEU A 10 38.10 25.51 7.35
C LEU A 10 36.60 25.42 7.65
N LEU A 11 35.78 26.18 6.96
CA LEU A 11 34.32 25.98 6.91
C LEU A 11 34.03 24.68 6.15
N VAL A 12 33.81 23.60 6.89
CA VAL A 12 33.22 22.37 6.36
C VAL A 12 31.76 22.66 6.08
N LEU A 13 31.45 23.02 4.83
CA LEU A 13 30.10 23.07 4.29
C LEU A 13 29.56 21.62 4.26
N CYS A 14 28.89 21.22 5.32
CA CYS A 14 28.09 20.00 5.35
C CYS A 14 26.89 20.24 4.42
N SER A 15 27.06 20.02 3.11
CA SER A 15 25.96 19.96 2.17
C SER A 15 25.12 18.75 2.52
N SER A 16 24.00 18.98 3.21
CA SER A 16 22.94 17.99 3.36
C SER A 16 22.46 17.64 1.94
N VAL A 17 22.95 16.53 1.41
CA VAL A 17 22.44 15.94 0.16
C VAL A 17 21.01 15.51 0.46
N TRP A 18 20.06 16.36 0.16
CA TRP A 18 18.65 16.00 0.19
C TRP A 18 18.47 14.92 -0.88
N ALA A 19 18.24 13.68 -0.43
CA ALA A 19 17.96 12.58 -1.34
C ALA A 19 16.77 13.00 -2.23
N GLN A 20 16.97 12.93 -3.54
CA GLN A 20 15.90 13.21 -4.50
C GLN A 20 14.75 12.26 -4.24
N PRO A 21 13.49 12.74 -4.31
CA PRO A 21 12.34 11.86 -4.12
C PRO A 21 12.40 10.71 -5.13
N PRO A 22 12.03 9.48 -4.73
CA PRO A 22 12.07 8.33 -5.61
C PRO A 22 11.20 8.58 -6.85
N ARG A 23 11.78 8.34 -8.03
CA ARG A 23 11.09 8.53 -9.31
C ARG A 23 10.58 7.19 -9.80
N PRO A 24 9.28 7.08 -10.17
CA PRO A 24 8.76 5.84 -10.70
C PRO A 24 9.14 5.64 -12.16
N LYS A 25 9.30 4.38 -12.55
CA LYS A 25 9.17 3.94 -13.93
C LYS A 25 7.68 3.73 -14.22
N ILE A 26 7.16 4.25 -15.32
CA ILE A 26 5.85 3.87 -15.84
C ILE A 26 6.04 2.54 -16.59
N SER A 27 5.25 1.54 -16.19
CA SER A 27 5.19 0.23 -16.83
C SER A 27 3.78 -0.01 -17.33
N LYS A 28 3.59 -0.95 -18.26
CA LYS A 28 2.29 -1.23 -18.87
C LYS A 28 2.02 -2.73 -18.92
N LEU A 29 0.75 -3.11 -18.70
CA LEU A 29 0.28 -4.46 -18.94
C LEU A 29 0.36 -4.78 -20.45
N PRO A 30 0.78 -5.99 -20.83
CA PRO A 30 0.64 -6.46 -22.21
C PRO A 30 -0.82 -6.40 -22.67
N SER A 31 -1.05 -6.12 -23.95
CA SER A 31 -2.39 -5.95 -24.52
C SER A 31 -3.32 -7.17 -24.29
N LYS A 32 -2.76 -8.38 -24.19
CA LYS A 32 -3.53 -9.58 -23.83
C LYS A 32 -4.10 -9.47 -22.41
N LEU A 33 -3.29 -9.08 -21.44
CA LEU A 33 -3.71 -8.95 -20.05
C LEU A 33 -4.59 -7.70 -19.81
N GLU A 34 -4.34 -6.62 -20.56
CA GLU A 34 -5.19 -5.43 -20.54
C GLU A 34 -6.65 -5.77 -20.89
N LYS A 35 -6.88 -6.71 -21.83
CA LYS A 35 -8.23 -7.18 -22.20
C LYS A 35 -8.93 -7.96 -21.09
N GLU A 36 -8.19 -8.52 -20.15
CA GLU A 36 -8.73 -9.26 -19.00
C GLU A 36 -9.17 -8.33 -17.86
N THR A 37 -8.86 -7.02 -17.93
CA THR A 37 -9.18 -6.03 -16.88
C THR A 37 -10.31 -5.09 -17.30
N ASN A 38 -11.06 -4.56 -16.33
CA ASN A 38 -12.20 -3.68 -16.55
C ASN A 38 -12.03 -2.29 -15.92
N PHE A 39 -11.46 -2.21 -14.73
CA PHE A 39 -11.33 -0.99 -13.94
C PHE A 39 -9.88 -0.53 -13.79
N LEU A 40 -8.94 -1.28 -14.32
CA LEU A 40 -7.52 -1.00 -14.17
C LEU A 40 -6.98 -0.25 -15.39
N ASN A 41 -6.29 0.88 -15.14
CA ASN A 41 -5.44 1.49 -16.15
C ASN A 41 -4.34 0.48 -16.51
N PRO A 42 -4.10 0.20 -17.80
CA PRO A 42 -3.00 -0.67 -18.18
C PRO A 42 -1.63 -0.16 -17.75
N GLU A 43 -1.47 1.15 -17.58
CA GLU A 43 -0.25 1.75 -17.04
C GLU A 43 -0.25 1.72 -15.51
N PHE A 44 0.92 1.47 -14.93
CA PHE A 44 1.15 1.47 -13.48
C PHE A 44 2.55 1.99 -13.14
N LEU A 45 2.71 2.49 -11.92
CA LEU A 45 3.98 3.03 -11.43
C LEU A 45 4.78 1.95 -10.72
N VAL A 46 6.09 1.89 -11.01
CA VAL A 46 7.05 1.00 -10.34
C VAL A 46 8.16 1.84 -9.73
N TYR A 47 8.31 1.78 -8.42
CA TYR A 47 9.39 2.42 -7.66
C TYR A 47 10.38 1.35 -7.20
N SER A 48 11.65 1.49 -7.63
CA SER A 48 12.75 0.67 -7.11
C SER A 48 13.44 1.45 -5.99
N LEU A 49 13.28 0.99 -4.76
CA LEU A 49 13.78 1.67 -3.56
C LEU A 49 15.06 0.98 -3.06
N HIS A 50 16.09 1.76 -2.72
CA HIS A 50 17.44 1.39 -2.29
C HIS A 50 18.33 0.70 -3.33
N SER A 51 17.80 -0.06 -4.30
CA SER A 51 18.60 -0.69 -5.37
C SER A 51 17.70 -1.13 -6.52
N SER A 52 18.17 -0.90 -7.77
CA SER A 52 17.46 -1.31 -8.98
C SER A 52 17.79 -2.74 -9.46
N ASN A 53 18.90 -3.34 -8.98
CA ASN A 53 19.44 -4.61 -9.51
C ASN A 53 19.31 -5.80 -8.54
N ALA A 54 18.64 -5.60 -7.41
CA ALA A 54 18.47 -6.67 -6.42
C ALA A 54 17.46 -7.72 -6.90
N LYS A 55 17.72 -9.00 -6.56
CA LYS A 55 16.80 -10.12 -6.80
C LYS A 55 16.13 -10.53 -5.49
N ASN A 56 15.00 -11.21 -5.59
CA ASN A 56 14.21 -11.69 -4.44
C ASN A 56 13.89 -10.56 -3.45
N VAL A 57 13.36 -9.46 -3.97
CA VAL A 57 13.04 -8.27 -3.17
C VAL A 57 11.57 -8.26 -2.73
N PRO A 58 11.26 -7.69 -1.57
CA PRO A 58 9.87 -7.48 -1.16
C PRO A 58 9.12 -6.62 -2.17
N LEU A 59 7.83 -6.92 -2.36
CA LEU A 59 6.89 -6.12 -3.13
C LEU A 59 5.88 -5.46 -2.21
N VAL A 60 5.74 -4.15 -2.29
CA VAL A 60 4.62 -3.41 -1.70
C VAL A 60 3.68 -2.97 -2.80
N ILE A 61 2.40 -3.32 -2.71
CA ILE A 61 1.35 -2.83 -3.60
C ILE A 61 0.58 -1.75 -2.86
N TYR A 62 0.55 -0.55 -3.44
CA TYR A 62 -0.14 0.60 -2.88
C TYR A 62 -1.36 0.96 -3.73
N LEU A 63 -2.55 0.86 -3.14
CA LEU A 63 -3.82 1.26 -3.75
C LEU A 63 -4.15 2.71 -3.38
N HIS A 64 -4.31 3.56 -4.38
CA HIS A 64 -4.62 4.98 -4.18
C HIS A 64 -6.05 5.22 -3.71
N GLY A 65 -6.29 6.38 -3.10
CA GLY A 65 -7.63 6.88 -2.76
C GLY A 65 -8.40 7.40 -3.98
N ALA A 66 -9.65 7.80 -3.79
CA ALA A 66 -10.54 8.24 -4.86
C ALA A 66 -9.98 9.40 -5.72
N GLY A 67 -9.13 10.25 -5.16
CA GLY A 67 -8.47 11.34 -5.91
C GLY A 67 -7.50 10.88 -7.01
N GLY A 68 -7.11 9.59 -7.04
CA GLY A 68 -6.23 9.02 -8.07
C GLY A 68 -6.95 8.41 -9.26
N VAL A 69 -8.27 8.28 -9.17
CA VAL A 69 -9.10 7.69 -10.24
C VAL A 69 -8.97 8.50 -11.54
N GLY A 70 -8.69 7.81 -12.65
CA GLY A 70 -8.54 8.46 -13.96
C GLY A 70 -7.77 7.61 -14.97
N GLU A 71 -7.49 8.19 -16.12
CA GLU A 71 -6.79 7.58 -17.25
C GLU A 71 -5.33 8.04 -17.36
N ASP A 72 -4.97 9.14 -16.70
CA ASP A 72 -3.60 9.65 -16.69
C ASP A 72 -2.86 9.13 -15.44
N ILE A 73 -1.91 8.23 -15.67
CA ILE A 73 -1.08 7.61 -14.62
C ILE A 73 -0.26 8.65 -13.82
N ASN A 74 0.03 9.82 -14.41
CA ASN A 74 0.80 10.85 -13.73
C ASN A 74 0.06 11.44 -12.51
N ARG A 75 -1.27 11.39 -12.49
CA ARG A 75 -2.10 11.86 -11.37
C ARG A 75 -1.79 11.17 -10.05
N ILE A 76 -1.33 9.92 -10.10
CA ILE A 76 -1.07 9.15 -8.86
C ILE A 76 0.40 9.20 -8.41
N LYS A 77 1.31 9.84 -9.13
CA LYS A 77 2.74 9.90 -8.76
C LYS A 77 2.99 10.43 -7.34
N GLY A 78 2.16 11.34 -6.87
CA GLY A 78 2.27 11.90 -5.53
C GLY A 78 1.67 11.02 -4.42
N GLN A 79 0.74 10.13 -4.74
CA GLN A 79 -0.03 9.39 -3.72
C GLN A 79 0.80 8.35 -2.95
N PRO A 80 1.68 7.54 -3.56
CA PRO A 80 2.50 6.59 -2.83
C PRO A 80 3.75 7.21 -2.18
N MET A 81 4.00 8.52 -2.35
CA MET A 81 5.23 9.16 -1.88
C MET A 81 5.44 9.07 -0.35
N GLY A 82 4.37 9.06 0.42
CA GLY A 82 4.45 8.88 1.87
C GLY A 82 5.05 7.52 2.22
N VAL A 83 4.50 6.46 1.66
CA VAL A 83 5.00 5.09 1.89
C VAL A 83 6.39 4.89 1.28
N CYS A 84 6.69 5.45 0.09
CA CYS A 84 8.02 5.38 -0.50
C CYS A 84 9.09 5.99 0.42
N ARG A 85 8.86 7.21 0.91
CA ARG A 85 9.77 7.89 1.85
C ARG A 85 9.93 7.14 3.17
N GLY A 86 8.86 6.56 3.67
CA GLY A 86 8.89 5.74 4.88
C GLY A 86 9.73 4.47 4.68
N ILE A 87 9.60 3.80 3.53
CA ILE A 87 10.44 2.65 3.19
C ILE A 87 11.91 3.07 3.13
N GLU A 88 12.24 4.16 2.43
CA GLU A 88 13.62 4.65 2.35
C GLU A 88 14.19 5.02 3.71
N LYS A 89 13.37 5.58 4.59
CA LYS A 89 13.80 6.02 5.93
C LYS A 89 13.97 4.87 6.92
N PHE A 90 13.06 3.90 6.91
CA PHE A 90 12.95 2.93 7.99
C PHE A 90 13.35 1.51 7.61
N LYS A 91 13.17 1.12 6.33
CA LYS A 91 13.57 -0.21 5.86
C LYS A 91 14.99 -0.17 5.33
N LYS A 92 15.82 -1.10 5.81
CA LYS A 92 17.15 -1.35 5.24
C LYS A 92 17.06 -2.38 4.11
N GLY A 93 17.66 -2.07 2.98
CA GLY A 93 17.74 -2.95 1.81
C GLY A 93 16.61 -2.74 0.79
N PRO A 94 16.75 -3.39 -0.38
CA PRO A 94 15.94 -3.13 -1.55
C PRO A 94 14.47 -3.50 -1.36
N CYS A 95 13.59 -2.75 -2.06
CA CYS A 95 12.16 -2.99 -2.09
C CYS A 95 11.60 -2.46 -3.41
N ILE A 96 10.61 -3.14 -3.98
CA ILE A 96 9.81 -2.63 -5.09
C ILE A 96 8.44 -2.21 -4.55
N LEU A 97 8.02 -1.00 -4.92
CA LEU A 97 6.65 -0.57 -4.69
C LEU A 97 5.96 -0.40 -6.04
N VAL A 98 4.77 -0.98 -6.17
CA VAL A 98 3.90 -0.83 -7.33
C VAL A 98 2.63 -0.08 -6.94
N ALA A 99 2.30 0.96 -7.72
CA ALA A 99 1.06 1.69 -7.58
C ALA A 99 0.27 1.63 -8.89
N PRO A 100 -0.77 0.79 -8.99
CA PRO A 100 -1.71 0.79 -10.10
C PRO A 100 -2.64 1.99 -10.03
N GLN A 101 -3.34 2.28 -11.13
CA GLN A 101 -4.39 3.28 -11.17
C GLN A 101 -5.74 2.64 -11.51
N CYS A 102 -6.77 3.02 -10.74
CA CYS A 102 -8.15 2.69 -11.03
C CYS A 102 -8.69 3.67 -12.07
N LEU A 103 -9.33 3.17 -13.13
CA LEU A 103 -10.01 3.98 -14.15
C LEU A 103 -11.22 4.72 -13.53
N ARG A 104 -11.58 5.87 -14.10
CA ARG A 104 -12.78 6.63 -13.72
C ARG A 104 -14.04 5.84 -14.01
N THR A 105 -14.04 5.16 -15.13
CA THR A 105 -15.17 4.39 -15.63
C THR A 105 -14.64 3.06 -16.15
N SER A 106 -15.32 1.97 -15.83
CA SER A 106 -14.99 0.66 -16.38
C SER A 106 -15.22 0.63 -17.89
N LYS A 107 -14.69 -0.39 -18.55
CA LYS A 107 -14.96 -0.64 -19.97
C LYS A 107 -16.46 -0.83 -20.29
N GLN A 108 -17.28 -1.15 -19.27
CA GLN A 108 -18.73 -1.30 -19.38
C GLN A 108 -19.51 -0.08 -18.85
N GLY A 109 -18.86 1.07 -18.64
CA GLY A 109 -19.50 2.32 -18.21
C GLY A 109 -19.85 2.41 -16.72
N LYS A 110 -19.44 1.45 -15.88
CA LYS A 110 -19.65 1.52 -14.41
C LYS A 110 -18.63 2.43 -13.75
N ARG A 111 -19.02 3.10 -12.67
CA ARG A 111 -18.10 3.92 -11.85
C ARG A 111 -16.89 3.10 -11.43
N GLY A 112 -15.70 3.68 -11.59
CA GLY A 112 -14.43 3.04 -11.26
C GLY A 112 -14.30 2.77 -9.77
N THR A 113 -13.90 1.54 -9.46
CA THR A 113 -13.57 1.07 -8.11
C THR A 113 -12.47 0.02 -8.20
N TRP A 114 -11.79 -0.27 -7.11
CA TRP A 114 -10.87 -1.40 -7.05
C TRP A 114 -11.63 -2.71 -7.25
N ASN A 115 -11.07 -3.58 -8.07
CA ASN A 115 -11.65 -4.88 -8.40
C ASN A 115 -10.60 -5.98 -8.23
N GLU A 116 -10.93 -7.04 -7.49
CA GLU A 116 -10.00 -8.13 -7.19
C GLU A 116 -9.48 -8.86 -8.42
N LYS A 117 -10.36 -9.10 -9.42
CA LYS A 117 -10.01 -9.82 -10.65
C LYS A 117 -8.95 -9.06 -11.44
N ASP A 118 -9.13 -7.74 -11.57
CA ASP A 118 -8.17 -6.86 -12.23
C ASP A 118 -6.82 -6.84 -11.49
N LEU A 119 -6.87 -6.76 -10.16
CA LEU A 119 -5.68 -6.76 -9.31
C LEU A 119 -4.95 -8.12 -9.35
N ASN A 120 -5.67 -9.22 -9.48
CA ASN A 120 -5.09 -10.56 -9.68
C ASN A 120 -4.38 -10.68 -11.04
N VAL A 121 -4.94 -10.09 -12.11
CA VAL A 121 -4.27 -10.00 -13.42
C VAL A 121 -2.97 -9.22 -13.30
N LEU A 122 -3.01 -8.07 -12.63
CA LEU A 122 -1.81 -7.27 -12.38
C LEU A 122 -0.76 -8.07 -11.59
N LEU A 123 -1.15 -8.67 -10.47
CA LEU A 123 -0.20 -9.41 -9.61
C LEU A 123 0.44 -10.58 -10.36
N ARG A 124 -0.34 -11.33 -11.15
CA ARG A 124 0.18 -12.39 -12.01
C ARG A 124 1.27 -11.86 -12.97
N HIS A 125 1.04 -10.70 -13.58
CA HIS A 125 2.03 -10.04 -14.42
C HIS A 125 3.28 -9.62 -13.64
N LEU A 126 3.11 -8.97 -12.48
CA LEU A 126 4.24 -8.52 -11.64
C LEU A 126 5.14 -9.68 -11.21
N LYS A 127 4.55 -10.81 -10.82
CA LYS A 127 5.29 -12.03 -10.47
C LYS A 127 6.13 -12.58 -11.64
N ALA A 128 5.65 -12.42 -12.86
CA ALA A 128 6.35 -12.90 -14.06
C ALA A 128 7.51 -11.99 -14.52
N VAL A 129 7.45 -10.67 -14.21
CA VAL A 129 8.38 -9.70 -14.80
C VAL A 129 9.28 -8.99 -13.79
N LEU A 130 8.93 -9.00 -12.51
CA LEU A 130 9.73 -8.34 -11.46
C LEU A 130 10.51 -9.36 -10.62
N PRO A 131 11.72 -9.03 -10.15
CA PRO A 131 12.56 -9.93 -9.37
C PRO A 131 12.13 -9.99 -7.89
N ILE A 132 10.85 -10.24 -7.64
CA ILE A 132 10.25 -10.19 -6.31
C ILE A 132 10.38 -11.51 -5.54
N ASP A 133 10.31 -11.41 -4.22
CA ASP A 133 10.13 -12.54 -3.31
C ASP A 133 8.62 -12.72 -3.06
N GLU A 134 8.05 -13.78 -3.63
CA GLU A 134 6.60 -14.06 -3.51
C GLU A 134 6.15 -14.35 -2.07
N SER A 135 7.08 -14.67 -1.17
CA SER A 135 6.77 -14.80 0.26
C SER A 135 6.67 -13.46 0.99
N ARG A 136 7.05 -12.35 0.35
CA ARG A 136 7.08 -10.99 0.92
C ARG A 136 6.36 -9.99 0.04
N ILE A 137 5.09 -10.28 -0.25
CA ILE A 137 4.17 -9.37 -0.95
C ILE A 137 3.27 -8.73 0.09
N TYR A 138 3.26 -7.41 0.12
CA TYR A 138 2.51 -6.60 1.08
C TYR A 138 1.49 -5.72 0.36
N LEU A 139 0.31 -5.58 0.97
CA LEU A 139 -0.78 -4.77 0.43
C LEU A 139 -1.09 -3.63 1.40
N THR A 140 -1.14 -2.41 0.87
CA THR A 140 -1.61 -1.24 1.62
C THR A 140 -2.37 -0.29 0.69
N GLY A 141 -3.17 0.58 1.27
CA GLY A 141 -3.91 1.58 0.51
C GLY A 141 -4.68 2.53 1.42
N ASN A 142 -4.98 3.72 0.90
CA ASN A 142 -5.63 4.79 1.66
C ASN A 142 -7.04 5.08 1.14
N SER A 143 -8.01 5.24 2.03
CA SER A 143 -9.39 5.58 1.69
C SER A 143 -10.01 4.53 0.74
N MET A 144 -10.38 4.88 -0.49
CA MET A 144 -10.80 3.91 -1.50
C MET A 144 -9.78 2.75 -1.65
N GLY A 145 -8.48 3.04 -1.57
CA GLY A 145 -7.43 2.02 -1.55
C GLY A 145 -7.41 1.19 -0.27
N GLY A 146 -7.81 1.75 0.86
CA GLY A 146 -8.03 1.01 2.11
C GLY A 146 -9.18 0.01 1.99
N TYR A 147 -10.29 0.41 1.34
CA TYR A 147 -11.37 -0.51 0.98
C TYR A 147 -10.89 -1.61 0.03
N GLY A 148 -10.13 -1.24 -1.01
CA GLY A 148 -9.51 -2.19 -1.94
C GLY A 148 -8.60 -3.18 -1.24
N SER A 149 -7.87 -2.73 -0.20
CA SER A 149 -7.01 -3.61 0.60
C SER A 149 -7.79 -4.62 1.42
N TRP A 150 -8.92 -4.22 2.03
CA TRP A 150 -9.81 -5.14 2.72
C TRP A 150 -10.44 -6.15 1.77
N MET A 151 -10.96 -5.67 0.63
CA MET A 151 -11.62 -6.49 -0.38
C MET A 151 -10.66 -7.51 -1.00
N TRP A 152 -9.53 -7.04 -1.53
CA TRP A 152 -8.59 -7.93 -2.21
C TRP A 152 -7.89 -8.89 -1.25
N GLY A 153 -7.50 -8.40 -0.07
CA GLY A 153 -6.93 -9.25 0.96
C GLY A 153 -7.90 -10.28 1.50
N GLY A 154 -9.19 -9.91 1.65
CA GLY A 154 -10.23 -10.82 2.10
C GLY A 154 -10.60 -11.88 1.07
N ALA A 155 -10.60 -11.51 -0.21
CA ALA A 155 -10.91 -12.44 -1.30
C ALA A 155 -9.73 -13.37 -1.65
N ASN A 156 -8.48 -12.89 -1.54
CA ASN A 156 -7.26 -13.59 -1.97
C ASN A 156 -6.13 -13.50 -0.93
N PRO A 157 -6.34 -14.00 0.30
CA PRO A 157 -5.40 -13.85 1.41
C PRO A 157 -4.05 -14.52 1.15
N GLU A 158 -4.03 -15.56 0.33
CA GLU A 158 -2.85 -16.33 -0.03
C GLU A 158 -1.79 -15.53 -0.80
N HIS A 159 -2.16 -14.38 -1.33
CA HIS A 159 -1.22 -13.51 -2.04
C HIS A 159 -0.28 -12.75 -1.09
N PHE A 160 -0.71 -12.47 0.14
CA PHE A 160 -0.07 -11.46 0.98
C PHE A 160 0.61 -12.02 2.21
N ALA A 161 1.80 -11.48 2.51
CA ALA A 161 2.47 -11.68 3.79
C ALA A 161 1.88 -10.78 4.89
N ALA A 162 1.42 -9.59 4.52
CA ALA A 162 0.70 -8.68 5.41
C ALA A 162 -0.20 -7.71 4.61
N ILE A 163 -1.25 -7.24 5.28
CA ILE A 163 -2.24 -6.32 4.71
C ILE A 163 -2.42 -5.14 5.67
N ALA A 164 -2.26 -3.92 5.15
CA ALA A 164 -2.33 -2.69 5.96
C ALA A 164 -3.35 -1.69 5.38
N PRO A 165 -4.65 -1.85 5.62
CA PRO A 165 -5.67 -0.93 5.15
C PRO A 165 -5.69 0.34 6.00
N ILE A 166 -5.67 1.51 5.34
CA ILE A 166 -5.65 2.82 5.99
C ILE A 166 -6.94 3.57 5.65
N VAL A 167 -7.67 4.01 6.68
CA VAL A 167 -8.97 4.71 6.59
C VAL A 167 -9.90 4.09 5.55
N GLY A 168 -9.94 2.76 5.55
CA GLY A 168 -10.82 1.92 4.74
C GLY A 168 -11.97 1.37 5.57
N GLY A 169 -12.54 0.26 5.12
CA GLY A 169 -13.59 -0.44 5.86
C GLY A 169 -14.33 -1.43 4.98
N ILE A 170 -15.46 -1.89 5.48
CA ILE A 170 -16.34 -2.78 4.76
C ILE A 170 -17.11 -2.01 3.68
N GLY A 171 -16.80 -2.29 2.41
CA GLY A 171 -17.46 -1.75 1.23
C GLY A 171 -17.30 -0.23 1.02
N PRO A 172 -17.11 0.26 -0.20
CA PRO A 172 -16.98 1.70 -0.47
C PRO A 172 -18.27 2.46 -0.20
N ASP A 173 -19.41 1.84 -0.48
CA ASP A 173 -20.74 2.33 -0.14
C ASP A 173 -21.28 1.65 1.13
N GLY A 174 -20.43 0.90 1.79
CA GLY A 174 -20.46 0.16 3.03
C GLY A 174 -21.74 -0.62 3.29
N PRO A 175 -21.73 -1.95 3.24
CA PRO A 175 -22.73 -2.63 4.02
C PRO A 175 -22.58 -2.12 5.45
N LYS A 176 -23.60 -1.48 5.96
CA LYS A 176 -23.72 -1.21 7.40
C LYS A 176 -23.88 -2.51 8.17
N ASP A 177 -24.21 -3.58 7.46
CA ASP A 177 -24.55 -4.90 7.96
C ASP A 177 -23.49 -5.93 7.56
N ILE A 178 -23.35 -6.96 8.37
CA ILE A 178 -22.45 -8.08 8.14
C ILE A 178 -23.10 -8.99 7.09
N THR A 179 -22.46 -9.07 5.90
CA THR A 179 -22.88 -9.94 4.80
C THR A 179 -22.15 -11.28 4.85
N GLU A 180 -22.63 -12.28 4.12
CA GLU A 180 -21.91 -13.55 3.94
C GLU A 180 -20.53 -13.35 3.34
N GLU A 181 -20.39 -12.42 2.40
CA GLU A 181 -19.12 -12.06 1.78
C GLU A 181 -18.14 -11.49 2.82
N LEU A 182 -18.59 -10.57 3.67
CA LEU A 182 -17.77 -10.01 4.74
C LEU A 182 -17.34 -11.09 5.73
N THR A 183 -18.24 -12.01 6.08
CA THR A 183 -17.93 -13.13 6.95
C THR A 183 -16.92 -14.09 6.33
N ALA A 184 -16.99 -14.31 5.02
CA ALA A 184 -15.98 -15.09 4.28
C ALA A 184 -14.61 -14.39 4.29
N TRP A 185 -14.58 -13.08 4.05
CA TRP A 185 -13.33 -12.30 4.15
C TRP A 185 -12.73 -12.34 5.55
N ALA A 186 -13.57 -12.26 6.59
CA ALA A 186 -13.10 -12.33 7.97
C ALA A 186 -12.42 -13.67 8.27
N ARG A 187 -13.01 -14.80 7.86
CA ARG A 187 -12.41 -16.14 7.98
C ARG A 187 -11.08 -16.26 7.23
N ASN A 188 -10.97 -15.66 6.06
CA ASN A 188 -9.76 -15.65 5.25
C ASN A 188 -8.67 -14.81 5.93
N LEU A 189 -9.00 -13.59 6.35
CA LEU A 189 -8.10 -12.65 6.99
C LEU A 189 -7.66 -13.07 8.41
N ALA A 190 -8.40 -13.98 9.04
CA ALA A 190 -7.99 -14.59 10.32
C ALA A 190 -6.63 -15.32 10.24
N LYS A 191 -6.18 -15.65 9.02
CA LYS A 191 -4.94 -16.40 8.76
C LYS A 191 -3.78 -15.50 8.28
N VAL A 192 -4.02 -14.19 8.13
CA VAL A 192 -3.05 -13.24 7.56
C VAL A 192 -2.79 -12.13 8.57
N PRO A 193 -1.53 -11.70 8.77
CA PRO A 193 -1.22 -10.49 9.53
C PRO A 193 -1.91 -9.26 8.92
N VAL A 194 -2.77 -8.61 9.70
CA VAL A 194 -3.48 -7.39 9.32
C VAL A 194 -3.22 -6.29 10.33
N TYR A 195 -2.86 -5.09 9.88
CA TYR A 195 -2.76 -3.92 10.73
C TYR A 195 -3.55 -2.76 10.12
N ALA A 196 -4.74 -2.52 10.64
CA ALA A 196 -5.63 -1.46 10.17
C ALA A 196 -5.38 -0.14 10.91
N PHE A 197 -5.54 0.99 10.20
CA PHE A 197 -5.32 2.33 10.73
C PHE A 197 -6.52 3.23 10.44
N VAL A 198 -7.01 3.94 11.47
CA VAL A 198 -8.20 4.78 11.36
C VAL A 198 -8.06 6.08 12.15
N GLY A 199 -8.72 7.13 11.68
CA GLY A 199 -8.86 8.39 12.40
C GLY A 199 -10.10 8.38 13.30
N GLY A 200 -9.95 8.76 14.58
CA GLY A 200 -11.07 8.83 15.52
C GLY A 200 -12.09 9.92 15.19
N LYS A 201 -11.67 10.95 14.44
CA LYS A 201 -12.51 12.07 13.98
C LYS A 201 -12.77 12.02 12.47
N ASP A 202 -12.57 10.87 11.81
CA ASP A 202 -12.82 10.72 10.39
C ASP A 202 -14.32 10.77 10.08
N LYS A 203 -14.73 11.84 9.37
CA LYS A 203 -16.11 12.06 8.92
C LYS A 203 -16.38 11.53 7.50
N VAL A 204 -15.33 11.12 6.76
CA VAL A 204 -15.43 10.58 5.41
C VAL A 204 -15.58 9.08 5.44
N VAL A 205 -14.71 8.40 6.21
CA VAL A 205 -14.75 6.96 6.45
C VAL A 205 -14.74 6.73 7.96
N PRO A 206 -15.92 6.62 8.59
CA PRO A 206 -16.00 6.39 10.03
C PRO A 206 -15.15 5.20 10.49
N ALA A 207 -14.43 5.37 11.60
CA ALA A 207 -13.54 4.34 12.17
C ALA A 207 -14.27 3.01 12.42
N ASP A 208 -15.56 3.05 12.67
CA ASP A 208 -16.38 1.87 12.96
C ASP A 208 -16.43 0.87 11.79
N ARG A 209 -16.22 1.32 10.56
CA ARG A 209 -16.15 0.42 9.40
C ARG A 209 -14.97 -0.54 9.48
N SER A 210 -13.78 -0.06 9.86
CA SER A 210 -12.63 -0.95 10.11
C SER A 210 -12.76 -1.70 11.43
N LYS A 211 -13.31 -1.09 12.48
CA LYS A 211 -13.56 -1.76 13.77
C LYS A 211 -14.47 -2.97 13.61
N THR A 212 -15.51 -2.86 12.80
CA THR A 212 -16.42 -3.97 12.50
C THR A 212 -15.67 -5.11 11.82
N MET A 213 -14.85 -4.80 10.81
CA MET A 213 -14.07 -5.84 10.13
C MET A 213 -13.10 -6.54 11.06
N VAL A 214 -12.41 -5.79 11.93
CA VAL A 214 -11.48 -6.34 12.93
C VAL A 214 -12.24 -7.29 13.88
N LYS A 215 -13.39 -6.89 14.40
CA LYS A 215 -14.22 -7.75 15.27
C LYS A 215 -14.64 -9.03 14.56
N GLU A 216 -15.02 -8.98 13.30
CA GLU A 216 -15.41 -10.19 12.57
C GLU A 216 -14.21 -11.12 12.32
N ILE A 217 -13.00 -10.58 12.10
CA ILE A 217 -11.78 -11.36 12.03
C ILE A 217 -11.47 -12.03 13.37
N GLU A 218 -11.60 -11.31 14.48
CA GLU A 218 -11.40 -11.85 15.84
C GLU A 218 -12.42 -12.96 16.15
N LYS A 219 -13.71 -12.76 15.82
CA LYS A 219 -14.76 -13.79 15.94
C LYS A 219 -14.45 -15.05 15.11
N ALA A 220 -13.80 -14.89 13.96
CA ALA A 220 -13.36 -16.00 13.12
C ALA A 220 -12.10 -16.71 13.64
N GLY A 221 -11.60 -16.33 14.83
CA GLY A 221 -10.40 -16.88 15.46
C GLY A 221 -9.09 -16.21 15.05
N GLY A 222 -9.15 -15.06 14.37
CA GLY A 222 -7.97 -14.30 13.96
C GLY A 222 -7.30 -13.58 15.14
N ASN A 223 -6.05 -13.91 15.41
CA ASN A 223 -5.23 -13.30 16.46
C ASN A 223 -4.06 -12.45 15.89
N LEU A 224 -3.96 -12.35 14.57
CA LEU A 224 -2.91 -11.58 13.87
C LEU A 224 -3.41 -10.20 13.41
N VAL A 225 -4.67 -9.86 13.74
CA VAL A 225 -5.25 -8.56 13.38
C VAL A 225 -4.96 -7.53 14.45
N LYS A 226 -4.58 -6.32 14.02
CA LYS A 226 -4.35 -5.14 14.86
C LYS A 226 -5.13 -3.95 14.31
N LEU A 227 -5.57 -3.06 15.20
CA LEU A 227 -6.19 -1.79 14.86
C LEU A 227 -5.52 -0.66 15.64
N LYS A 228 -5.04 0.37 14.93
CA LYS A 228 -4.56 1.60 15.54
C LYS A 228 -5.55 2.73 15.24
N VAL A 229 -6.07 3.32 16.31
CA VAL A 229 -6.93 4.50 16.22
C VAL A 229 -6.09 5.72 16.56
N TYR A 230 -6.12 6.73 15.70
CA TYR A 230 -5.56 8.06 15.96
C TYR A 230 -6.69 8.96 16.47
N PRO A 231 -6.86 9.15 17.77
CA PRO A 231 -8.11 9.69 18.33
C PRO A 231 -8.42 11.12 17.92
N ASN A 232 -7.40 11.90 17.60
CA ASN A 232 -7.53 13.30 17.20
C ASN A 232 -7.46 13.54 15.68
N GLU A 233 -7.19 12.50 14.89
CA GLU A 233 -7.03 12.60 13.45
C GLU A 233 -8.34 12.33 12.69
N GLY A 234 -8.46 12.97 11.52
CA GLY A 234 -9.53 12.73 10.55
C GLY A 234 -9.10 11.78 9.45
N HIS A 235 -9.51 12.07 8.20
CA HIS A 235 -9.28 11.21 7.04
C HIS A 235 -7.81 11.12 6.57
N ASN A 236 -6.92 12.01 7.01
CA ASN A 236 -5.52 12.09 6.54
C ASN A 236 -4.52 11.28 7.39
N VAL A 237 -4.98 10.24 8.07
CA VAL A 237 -4.16 9.37 8.94
C VAL A 237 -2.94 8.77 8.24
N SER A 238 -2.99 8.55 6.93
CA SER A 238 -1.85 7.99 6.18
C SER A 238 -0.54 8.78 6.36
N ARG A 239 -0.63 10.10 6.61
CA ARG A 239 0.55 10.93 6.90
C ARG A 239 1.22 10.49 8.20
N ASN A 240 0.45 10.17 9.23
CA ASN A 240 0.95 9.69 10.52
C ASN A 240 1.56 8.30 10.35
N VAL A 241 0.79 7.37 9.76
CA VAL A 241 1.19 5.96 9.53
C VAL A 241 2.53 5.87 8.82
N PHE A 242 2.71 6.61 7.71
CA PHE A 242 3.94 6.54 6.91
C PHE A 242 5.13 7.30 7.50
N ASN A 243 4.95 7.98 8.63
CA ASN A 243 6.03 8.58 9.41
C ASN A 243 6.43 7.74 10.63
N GLU A 244 5.77 6.62 10.89
CA GLU A 244 6.03 5.76 12.03
C GLU A 244 6.87 4.53 11.65
N ARG A 245 7.99 4.34 12.33
CA ARG A 245 8.87 3.18 12.18
C ARG A 245 8.11 1.87 12.43
N GLU A 246 7.26 1.84 13.46
CA GLU A 246 6.47 0.67 13.87
C GLU A 246 5.70 0.05 12.70
N TYR A 247 5.12 0.88 11.82
CA TYR A 247 4.38 0.40 10.64
C TYR A 247 5.27 -0.40 9.69
N PHE A 248 6.47 0.11 9.40
CA PHE A 248 7.39 -0.53 8.47
C PHE A 248 8.06 -1.76 9.09
N ASP A 249 8.49 -1.68 10.34
CA ASP A 249 9.07 -2.81 11.05
C ASP A 249 8.05 -3.96 11.09
N TRP A 250 6.80 -3.69 11.52
CA TRP A 250 5.74 -4.69 11.52
C TRP A 250 5.51 -5.29 10.13
N MET A 251 5.39 -4.48 9.09
CA MET A 251 5.09 -4.95 7.74
C MET A 251 6.20 -5.86 7.19
N PHE A 252 7.44 -5.42 7.29
CA PHE A 252 8.57 -6.13 6.71
C PHE A 252 9.07 -7.33 7.53
N ASP A 253 8.63 -7.47 8.78
CA ASP A 253 8.85 -8.66 9.60
C ASP A 253 7.95 -9.84 9.19
N GLN A 254 6.88 -9.57 8.43
CA GLN A 254 5.97 -10.62 8.00
C GLN A 254 6.50 -11.36 6.77
N LYS A 255 6.36 -12.68 6.81
CA LYS A 255 6.69 -13.56 5.68
C LYS A 255 5.69 -14.71 5.65
N LYS A 256 5.07 -14.94 4.49
CA LYS A 256 4.19 -16.09 4.34
C LYS A 256 4.98 -17.35 3.99
N GLN A 257 4.48 -18.50 4.43
CA GLN A 257 4.97 -19.78 3.94
C GLN A 257 4.43 -20.01 2.53
N LEU A 258 5.31 -20.27 1.59
CA LEU A 258 4.90 -20.71 0.25
C LEU A 258 4.56 -22.20 0.33
N ALA A 259 3.44 -22.58 -0.26
CA ALA A 259 3.16 -24.00 -0.47
C ALA A 259 4.30 -24.62 -1.29
N LYS A 260 4.78 -25.77 -0.83
CA LYS A 260 5.80 -26.55 -1.53
C LYS A 260 5.23 -27.19 -2.78
#